data_30d450c479188a08c253dc19333ac629
#
_entry.id   30d450c479188a08c253dc19333ac629
#
_cell.length_a   1.000
_cell.length_b   1.000
_cell.length_c   1.000
_cell.angle_alpha   90.00
_cell.angle_beta   90.00
_cell.angle_gamma   90.00
#
_symmetry.space_group_name_H-M   'P 1'
#
loop_
_entity.id
_entity.type
_entity.pdbx_description
1 polymer ?
#
loop_
_entity_poly.entity_id
_entity_poly.type
_entity_poly.pdbx_seq_one_letter_code
_entity_poly.pdbx_strand_id
1 'polypeptide(L)'
;MNTLFVYGTLRPNQANEHILAPLNGRWQKGYVHGVVHTLDWGPDIGLPAIVLDPIAAQVEGLFFIHDQLDAHLPMLDEFEGLQYERVEVQGFDDNGQPIDAWVYIMKNLHD
;
A
#
# COMPACT_ATOMS: atom_id res chain seq x y z
N MET A 1 -1.26 4.26 -13.94
CA MET A 1 -0.14 3.76 -13.15
C MET A 1 -0.41 2.31 -12.77
N ASN A 2 0.55 1.45 -13.01
CA ASN A 2 0.36 -0.01 -12.92
C ASN A 2 0.92 -0.64 -11.66
N THR A 3 1.28 0.15 -10.67
CA THR A 3 2.01 -0.32 -9.49
C THR A 3 1.33 0.12 -8.22
N LEU A 4 1.20 -0.81 -7.27
CA LEU A 4 0.66 -0.57 -5.93
C LEU A 4 1.70 -1.03 -4.90
N PHE A 5 2.07 -0.14 -3.99
CA PHE A 5 2.93 -0.53 -2.86
C PHE A 5 2.07 -1.07 -1.73
N VAL A 6 2.40 -2.28 -1.27
CA VAL A 6 1.68 -2.93 -0.17
C VAL A 6 2.64 -3.23 0.98
N TYR A 7 2.24 -2.87 2.18
CA TYR A 7 3.03 -3.03 3.40
C TYR A 7 2.27 -3.79 4.50
N GLY A 8 1.04 -4.21 4.22
CA GLY A 8 0.15 -4.85 5.19
C GLY A 8 -0.40 -6.18 4.70
N THR A 9 -1.68 -6.42 4.96
CA THR A 9 -2.32 -7.73 4.79
C THR A 9 -2.55 -8.17 3.35
N LEU A 10 -2.41 -7.26 2.37
CA LEU A 10 -2.52 -7.61 0.95
C LEU A 10 -1.29 -8.35 0.42
N ARG A 11 -0.18 -8.34 1.16
CA ARG A 11 1.05 -9.03 0.75
C ARG A 11 0.85 -10.53 0.68
N PRO A 12 1.65 -11.25 -0.16
CA PRO A 12 1.64 -12.73 -0.14
C PRO A 12 1.87 -13.27 1.28
N ASN A 13 1.18 -14.36 1.59
CA ASN A 13 1.23 -15.02 2.89
C ASN A 13 0.68 -14.19 4.07
N GLN A 14 -0.06 -13.12 3.77
CA GLN A 14 -0.78 -12.33 4.78
C GLN A 14 -2.29 -12.60 4.68
N ALA A 15 -3.04 -12.08 5.65
CA ALA A 15 -4.46 -12.42 5.84
C ALA A 15 -5.33 -12.16 4.60
N ASN A 16 -4.99 -11.12 3.81
CA ASN A 16 -5.81 -10.70 2.66
C ASN A 16 -5.09 -10.91 1.32
N GLU A 17 -4.16 -11.86 1.25
CA GLU A 17 -3.46 -12.14 -0.01
C GLU A 17 -4.40 -12.52 -1.13
N HIS A 18 -5.56 -13.09 -0.81
CA HIS A 18 -6.57 -13.51 -1.80
C HIS A 18 -7.15 -12.36 -2.62
N ILE A 19 -6.92 -11.12 -2.23
CA ILE A 19 -7.41 -9.95 -2.96
C ILE A 19 -6.56 -9.69 -4.21
N LEU A 20 -5.24 -9.76 -4.10
CA LEU A 20 -4.34 -9.47 -5.22
C LEU A 20 -3.82 -10.73 -5.92
N ALA A 21 -3.66 -11.83 -5.21
CA ALA A 21 -3.09 -13.05 -5.77
C ALA A 21 -3.81 -13.54 -7.05
N PRO A 22 -5.16 -13.50 -7.13
CA PRO A 22 -5.85 -13.96 -8.35
C PRO A 22 -5.57 -13.11 -9.59
N LEU A 23 -5.05 -11.92 -9.43
CA LEU A 23 -4.75 -11.03 -10.56
C LEU A 23 -3.49 -11.43 -11.31
N ASN A 24 -2.64 -12.26 -10.71
CA ASN A 24 -1.40 -12.76 -11.31
C ASN A 24 -0.44 -11.66 -11.75
N GLY A 25 -0.28 -10.64 -10.91
CA GLY A 25 0.70 -9.60 -11.14
C GLY A 25 2.11 -10.00 -10.73
N ARG A 26 3.05 -9.10 -10.91
CA ARG A 26 4.44 -9.28 -10.50
C ARG A 26 4.68 -8.62 -9.16
N TRP A 27 5.60 -9.19 -8.39
CA TRP A 27 5.98 -8.68 -7.09
C TRP A 27 7.44 -8.25 -7.08
N GLN A 28 7.71 -7.08 -6.53
CA GLN A 28 9.07 -6.56 -6.39
C GLN A 28 9.26 -6.00 -5.00
N LYS A 29 10.32 -6.44 -4.32
CA LYS A 29 10.67 -5.91 -2.99
C LYS A 29 11.13 -4.46 -3.10
N GLY A 30 10.80 -3.68 -2.09
CA GLY A 30 11.25 -2.31 -2.01
C GLY A 30 10.72 -1.61 -0.77
N TYR A 31 10.73 -0.29 -0.82
CA TYR A 31 10.35 0.51 0.35
C TYR A 31 9.84 1.88 -0.06
N VAL A 32 9.14 2.50 0.88
CA VAL A 32 8.82 3.92 0.85
C VAL A 32 9.29 4.54 2.17
N HIS A 33 9.36 5.87 2.25
CA HIS A 33 9.68 6.55 3.50
C HIS A 33 8.41 6.97 4.22
N GLY A 34 8.32 6.64 5.49
CA GLY A 34 7.15 6.98 6.28
C GLY A 34 7.18 6.37 7.68
N VAL A 35 6.06 6.49 8.36
CA VAL A 35 5.86 5.93 9.70
C VAL A 35 4.58 5.11 9.68
N VAL A 36 4.67 3.85 10.09
CA VAL A 36 3.51 2.97 10.19
C VAL A 36 2.91 3.10 11.58
N HIS A 37 1.61 3.40 11.62
CA HIS A 37 0.81 3.43 12.83
C HIS A 37 -0.15 2.25 12.84
N THR A 38 -0.53 1.80 14.02
CA THR A 38 -1.62 0.83 14.17
C THR A 38 -2.90 1.59 14.44
N LEU A 39 -3.94 1.31 13.65
CA LEU A 39 -5.24 1.95 13.84
C LEU A 39 -5.83 1.53 15.19
N ASP A 40 -6.34 2.48 15.95
CA ASP A 40 -6.85 2.27 17.29
C ASP A 40 -8.36 2.49 17.42
N TRP A 41 -9.06 2.71 16.30
CA TRP A 41 -10.49 2.91 16.26
C TRP A 41 -11.06 2.47 14.91
N GLY A 42 -12.38 2.26 14.87
CA GLY A 42 -13.10 1.97 13.64
C GLY A 42 -13.02 0.49 13.21
N PRO A 43 -13.56 0.18 12.01
CA PRO A 43 -13.63 -1.21 11.53
C PRO A 43 -12.25 -1.84 11.24
N ASP A 44 -11.22 -1.02 11.02
CA ASP A 44 -9.87 -1.51 10.70
C ASP A 44 -8.93 -1.47 11.91
N ILE A 45 -9.47 -1.45 13.12
CA ILE A 45 -8.66 -1.42 14.34
C ILE A 45 -7.65 -2.57 14.37
N GLY A 46 -6.42 -2.26 14.72
CA GLY A 46 -5.31 -3.23 14.74
C GLY A 46 -4.56 -3.37 13.43
N LEU A 47 -5.04 -2.77 12.34
CA LEU A 47 -4.36 -2.83 11.04
C LEU A 47 -3.36 -1.68 10.89
N PRO A 48 -2.29 -1.89 10.08
CA PRO A 48 -1.31 -0.84 9.86
C PRO A 48 -1.82 0.24 8.92
N ALA A 49 -1.43 1.48 9.18
CA ALA A 49 -1.68 2.61 8.30
C ALA A 49 -0.45 3.51 8.27
N ILE A 50 0.07 3.77 7.08
CA ILE A 50 1.29 4.55 6.89
C ILE A 50 0.97 6.05 6.81
N VAL A 51 1.86 6.86 7.37
CA VAL A 51 1.94 8.30 7.12
C VAL A 51 3.24 8.52 6.36
N LEU A 52 3.15 9.02 5.13
CA LEU A 52 4.33 9.25 4.29
C LEU A 52 5.13 10.44 4.81
N ASP A 53 6.46 10.28 4.82
CA ASP A 53 7.39 11.32 5.25
C ASP A 53 8.73 11.09 4.57
N PRO A 54 9.17 11.99 3.66
CA PRO A 54 10.41 11.78 2.89
C PRO A 54 11.68 11.67 3.73
N ILE A 55 11.65 12.18 4.96
CA ILE A 55 12.81 12.13 5.85
C ILE A 55 12.71 11.06 6.92
N ALA A 56 11.60 10.31 6.94
CA ALA A 56 11.44 9.20 7.87
C ALA A 56 12.20 7.96 7.42
N ALA A 57 12.23 6.93 8.29
CA ALA A 57 12.86 5.67 7.99
C ALA A 57 12.17 4.95 6.83
N GLN A 58 12.83 3.94 6.28
CA GLN A 58 12.28 3.10 5.24
C GLN A 58 11.20 2.19 5.81
N VAL A 59 10.08 2.10 5.11
CA VAL A 59 9.02 1.11 5.37
C VAL A 59 9.11 0.07 4.27
N GLU A 60 9.56 -1.11 4.62
CA GLU A 60 9.72 -2.20 3.67
C GLU A 60 8.36 -2.80 3.29
N GLY A 61 8.24 -3.20 2.05
CA GLY A 61 7.04 -3.84 1.53
C GLY A 61 7.29 -4.43 0.15
N LEU A 62 6.20 -4.55 -0.59
CA LEU A 62 6.24 -5.11 -1.94
C LEU A 62 5.50 -4.19 -2.91
N PHE A 63 6.07 -4.03 -4.09
CA PHE A 63 5.38 -3.41 -5.21
C PHE A 63 4.67 -4.50 -6.01
N PHE A 64 3.36 -4.34 -6.15
CA PHE A 64 2.53 -5.19 -6.99
C PHE A 64 2.35 -4.51 -8.33
N ILE A 65 2.77 -5.17 -9.42
CA ILE A 65 2.78 -4.61 -10.76
C ILE A 65 1.85 -5.42 -11.65
N HIS A 66 0.86 -4.74 -12.23
CA HIS A 66 -0.14 -5.38 -13.07
C HIS A 66 -0.62 -4.43 -14.15
N ASP A 67 -0.63 -4.87 -15.40
CA ASP A 67 -0.97 -4.01 -16.56
C ASP A 67 -2.40 -3.47 -16.50
N GLN A 68 -3.30 -4.16 -15.82
CA GLN A 68 -4.71 -3.78 -15.68
C GLN A 68 -5.04 -3.27 -14.27
N LEU A 69 -4.04 -2.81 -13.52
CA LEU A 69 -4.26 -2.37 -12.14
C LEU A 69 -5.35 -1.31 -12.04
N ASP A 70 -5.35 -0.33 -12.96
CA ASP A 70 -6.32 0.76 -12.91
C ASP A 70 -7.77 0.26 -12.95
N ALA A 71 -8.03 -0.85 -13.64
CA ALA A 71 -9.36 -1.44 -13.68
C ALA A 71 -9.79 -2.05 -12.34
N HIS A 72 -8.84 -2.37 -11.48
CA HIS A 72 -9.10 -2.98 -10.18
C HIS A 72 -9.08 -1.97 -9.02
N LEU A 73 -8.70 -0.73 -9.27
CA LEU A 73 -8.61 0.28 -8.20
C LEU A 73 -9.94 0.56 -7.50
N PRO A 74 -11.09 0.64 -8.19
CA PRO A 74 -12.36 0.84 -7.47
C PRO A 74 -12.65 -0.26 -6.45
N MET A 75 -12.36 -1.51 -6.78
CA MET A 75 -12.53 -2.64 -5.85
C MET A 75 -11.58 -2.52 -4.67
N LEU A 76 -10.33 -2.15 -4.93
CA LEU A 76 -9.32 -1.99 -3.87
C LEU A 76 -9.67 -0.82 -2.95
N ASP A 77 -10.13 0.31 -3.50
CA ASP A 77 -10.55 1.47 -2.71
C ASP A 77 -11.70 1.08 -1.77
N GLU A 78 -12.66 0.31 -2.27
CA GLU A 78 -13.78 -0.16 -1.46
C GLU A 78 -13.32 -1.14 -0.37
N PHE A 79 -12.41 -2.05 -0.72
CA PHE A 79 -11.86 -3.01 0.23
C PHE A 79 -11.13 -2.31 1.38
N GLU A 80 -10.28 -1.32 1.06
CA GLU A 80 -9.52 -0.59 2.08
C GLU A 80 -10.41 0.24 3.00
N GLY A 81 -11.50 0.80 2.48
CA GLY A 81 -12.50 1.49 3.28
C GLY A 81 -12.15 2.94 3.61
N LEU A 82 -12.96 3.53 4.50
CA LEU A 82 -12.97 4.96 4.76
C LEU A 82 -11.78 5.47 5.59
N GLN A 83 -11.07 4.57 6.25
CA GLN A 83 -9.93 4.94 7.09
C GLN A 83 -8.63 5.10 6.30
N TYR A 84 -8.66 4.72 5.02
CA TYR A 84 -7.51 4.82 4.13
C TYR A 84 -7.80 5.76 2.96
N GLU A 85 -6.74 6.33 2.42
CA GLU A 85 -6.79 7.16 1.24
C GLU A 85 -5.70 6.69 0.27
N ARG A 86 -6.05 6.51 -1.00
CA ARG A 86 -5.09 6.11 -2.02
C ARG A 86 -4.41 7.35 -2.61
N VAL A 87 -3.09 7.39 -2.50
CA VAL A 87 -2.27 8.48 -3.03
C VAL A 87 -1.09 7.93 -3.83
N GLU A 88 -0.48 8.79 -4.62
CA GLU A 88 0.76 8.46 -5.31
C GLU A 88 1.96 8.62 -4.37
N VAL A 89 2.96 7.76 -4.56
CA VAL A 89 4.22 7.83 -3.84
C VAL A 89 5.36 7.46 -4.76
N GLN A 90 6.51 8.09 -4.58
CA GLN A 90 7.75 7.58 -5.14
C GLN A 90 8.41 6.69 -4.09
N GLY A 91 8.47 5.40 -4.38
CA GLY A 91 9.23 4.45 -3.59
C GLY A 91 10.50 4.05 -4.30
N PHE A 92 11.16 3.03 -3.78
CA PHE A 92 12.42 2.53 -4.31
C PHE A 92 12.43 1.02 -4.25
N ASP A 93 12.99 0.38 -5.28
CA ASP A 93 13.19 -1.06 -5.25
C ASP A 93 14.39 -1.43 -4.38
N ASP A 94 14.69 -2.72 -4.27
CA ASP A 94 15.80 -3.19 -3.43
C ASP A 94 17.19 -2.86 -4.02
N ASN A 95 17.24 -2.35 -5.24
CA ASN A 95 18.46 -1.79 -5.84
C ASN A 95 18.54 -0.27 -5.71
N GLY A 96 17.57 0.37 -5.02
CA GLY A 96 17.54 1.81 -4.85
C GLY A 96 17.00 2.58 -6.04
N GLN A 97 16.42 1.90 -7.04
CA GLN A 97 15.83 2.55 -8.20
C GLN A 97 14.43 3.09 -7.87
N PRO A 98 14.10 4.32 -8.28
CA PRO A 98 12.78 4.88 -7.97
C PRO A 98 11.66 4.15 -8.71
N ILE A 99 10.55 3.96 -8.02
CA ILE A 99 9.32 3.38 -8.56
C ILE A 99 8.14 4.24 -8.12
N ASP A 100 7.38 4.77 -9.07
CA ASP A 100 6.15 5.47 -8.78
C ASP A 100 5.03 4.46 -8.59
N ALA A 101 4.24 4.63 -7.53
CA ALA A 101 3.21 3.67 -7.17
C ALA A 101 2.03 4.36 -6.49
N TRP A 102 0.90 3.66 -6.48
CA TRP A 102 -0.19 3.95 -5.55
C TRP A 102 0.13 3.34 -4.19
N VAL A 103 -0.35 3.98 -3.13
CA VAL A 103 -0.28 3.44 -1.77
C VAL A 103 -1.52 3.89 -1.00
N TYR A 104 -2.01 3.02 -0.11
CA TYR A 104 -3.09 3.38 0.80
C TYR A 104 -2.48 3.88 2.10
N ILE A 105 -2.75 5.14 2.42
CA ILE A 105 -2.22 5.80 3.61
C ILE A 105 -3.32 6.01 4.64
N MET A 106 -2.90 6.34 5.86
CA MET A 106 -3.84 6.73 6.92
C MET A 106 -4.56 8.01 6.49
N LYS A 107 -5.89 7.95 6.46
CA LYS A 107 -6.69 9.14 6.18
C LYS A 107 -6.75 10.00 7.43
N ASN A 108 -6.48 11.29 7.29
CA ASN A 108 -6.59 12.24 8.38
C ASN A 108 -8.06 12.68 8.49
N LEU A 109 -8.74 12.20 9.52
CA LEU A 109 -10.15 12.50 9.74
C LEU A 109 -10.39 13.71 10.64
N HIS A 110 -9.33 14.42 11.02
CA HIS A 110 -9.44 15.58 11.92
C HIS A 110 -9.35 16.92 11.20
N ASP A 111 -9.26 16.89 9.88
CA ASP A 111 -9.18 18.13 9.09
C ASP A 111 -10.54 18.59 8.59
#